data_e02a09b1e8f444525e2a2c276cd05326
#
_entry.id   e02a09b1e8f444525e2a2c276cd05326
#
_cell.length_a   1.000
_cell.length_b   1.000
_cell.length_c   1.000
_cell.angle_alpha   90.00
_cell.angle_beta   90.00
_cell.angle_gamma   90.00
#
_symmetry.space_group_name_H-M   'P 1'
#
loop_
_entity.id
_entity.type
_entity.pdbx_description
1 polymer ?
#
loop_
_entity_poly.entity_id
_entity_poly.type
_entity_poly.pdbx_seq_one_letter_code
_entity_poly.pdbx_strand_id
1 'polypeptide(L)' 'KAAAAYRMLGYCQIQLKKNKEACANFAKAKELGDEVVDGLIQKYCK' A
#
# COMPACT_ATOMS: atom_id res chain seq x y z
N LYS A 1 -10.20 7.95 -4.57
CA LYS A 1 -9.73 8.20 -5.92
C LYS A 1 -8.41 7.55 -6.19
N ALA A 2 -7.35 8.36 -6.48
CA ALA A 2 -6.06 7.74 -6.78
C ALA A 2 -5.52 6.94 -5.60
N ALA A 3 -5.86 7.31 -4.39
CA ALA A 3 -5.38 6.60 -3.22
C ALA A 3 -5.78 5.13 -3.25
N ALA A 4 -7.03 4.86 -3.62
CA ALA A 4 -7.50 3.48 -3.67
C ALA A 4 -6.74 2.68 -4.73
N ALA A 5 -6.43 3.31 -5.86
CA ALA A 5 -5.68 2.64 -6.90
C ALA A 5 -4.29 2.24 -6.40
N TYR A 6 -3.62 3.13 -5.69
CA TYR A 6 -2.30 2.82 -5.13
C TYR A 6 -2.40 1.71 -4.09
N ARG A 7 -3.43 1.77 -3.25
CA ARG A 7 -3.61 0.73 -2.25
C ARG A 7 -3.81 -0.63 -2.89
N MET A 8 -4.65 -0.69 -3.92
CA MET A 8 -4.93 -1.95 -4.59
C MET A 8 -3.68 -2.47 -5.30
N LEU A 9 -2.92 -1.58 -5.93
CA LEU A 9 -1.68 -1.98 -6.58
C LEU A 9 -0.70 -2.55 -5.56
N GLY A 10 -0.56 -1.88 -4.43
CA GLY A 10 0.32 -2.39 -3.39
C GLY A 10 -0.11 -3.75 -2.90
N TYR A 11 -1.41 -3.94 -2.74
CA TYR A 11 -1.92 -5.22 -2.29
C TYR A 11 -1.58 -6.34 -3.30
N CYS A 12 -1.73 -6.04 -4.58
CA CYS A 12 -1.36 -7.01 -5.61
C CYS A 12 0.12 -7.35 -5.52
N GLN A 13 0.95 -6.36 -5.25
CA GLN A 13 2.38 -6.59 -5.14
C GLN A 13 2.72 -7.46 -3.93
N ILE A 14 1.96 -7.33 -2.85
CA ILE A 14 2.12 -8.22 -1.71
C ILE A 14 1.89 -9.66 -2.15
N GLN A 15 0.85 -9.87 -2.96
CA GLN A 15 0.54 -11.21 -3.46
C GLN A 15 1.70 -11.76 -4.30
N LEU A 16 2.41 -10.88 -4.98
CA LEU A 16 3.55 -11.27 -5.81
C LEU A 16 4.86 -11.28 -5.01
N LYS A 17 4.77 -11.09 -3.70
CA LYS A 17 5.92 -11.07 -2.81
C LYS A 17 6.89 -9.95 -3.13
N LYS A 18 6.37 -8.84 -3.62
CA LYS A 18 7.17 -7.65 -3.90
C LYS A 18 6.90 -6.61 -2.81
N ASN A 19 7.28 -6.95 -1.59
CA ASN A 19 6.93 -6.14 -0.43
C ASN A 19 7.49 -4.73 -0.49
N LYS A 20 8.71 -4.57 -1.00
CA LYS A 20 9.29 -3.22 -1.08
C LYS A 20 8.44 -2.31 -1.95
N GLU A 21 8.05 -2.82 -3.12
CA GLU A 21 7.24 -2.02 -4.04
C GLU A 21 5.85 -1.79 -3.47
N ALA A 22 5.31 -2.82 -2.82
CA ALA A 22 3.99 -2.66 -2.19
C ALA A 22 4.04 -1.58 -1.12
N CYS A 23 5.09 -1.55 -0.32
CA CYS A 23 5.20 -0.55 0.72
C CYS A 23 5.26 0.85 0.14
N ALA A 24 5.98 1.03 -0.97
CA ALA A 24 6.05 2.33 -1.63
C ALA A 24 4.66 2.77 -2.09
N ASN A 25 3.88 1.84 -2.63
CA ASN A 25 2.52 2.17 -3.08
C ASN A 25 1.59 2.44 -1.91
N PHE A 26 1.73 1.68 -0.82
CA PHE A 26 0.94 1.96 0.37
C PHE A 26 1.27 3.34 0.93
N ALA A 27 2.54 3.71 0.96
CA ALA A 27 2.93 5.03 1.44
C ALA A 27 2.32 6.12 0.56
N LYS A 28 2.31 5.89 -0.75
CA LYS A 28 1.71 6.85 -1.66
C LYS A 28 0.21 6.96 -1.42
N ALA A 29 -0.47 5.85 -1.20
CA ALA A 29 -1.90 5.86 -0.92
C ALA A 29 -2.17 6.63 0.37
N LYS A 30 -1.35 6.43 1.39
CA LYS A 30 -1.52 7.16 2.63
C LYS A 30 -1.36 8.65 2.43
N GLU A 31 -0.36 9.02 1.63
CA GLU A 31 -0.12 10.43 1.32
C GLU A 31 -1.34 11.06 0.68
N LEU A 32 -2.08 10.29 -0.09
CA LEU A 32 -3.28 10.76 -0.78
C LEU A 32 -4.54 10.68 0.07
N GLY A 33 -4.40 10.29 1.32
CA GLY A 33 -5.51 10.34 2.25
C GLY A 33 -6.16 8.99 2.57
N ASP A 34 -5.58 7.90 2.14
CA ASP A 34 -6.15 6.57 2.41
C ASP A 34 -5.71 6.11 3.79
N GLU A 35 -6.66 6.01 4.70
CA GLU A 35 -6.36 5.58 6.07
C GLU A 35 -6.31 4.06 6.20
N VAL A 36 -6.90 3.35 5.27
CA VAL A 36 -6.92 1.89 5.33
C VAL A 36 -5.52 1.31 5.22
N VAL A 37 -4.65 1.99 4.46
CA VAL A 37 -3.30 1.46 4.25
C VAL A 37 -2.46 1.49 5.50
N ASP A 38 -2.84 2.26 6.52
CA ASP A 38 -2.06 2.27 7.77
C ASP A 38 -1.90 0.88 8.34
N GLY A 39 -2.99 0.13 8.41
CA GLY A 39 -2.94 -1.24 8.90
C GLY A 39 -2.09 -2.12 8.00
N LEU A 40 -2.20 -1.90 6.69
CA LEU A 40 -1.42 -2.69 5.75
C LEU A 40 0.06 -2.38 5.88
N ILE A 41 0.40 -1.11 6.07
CA ILE A 41 1.80 -0.72 6.24
C ILE A 41 2.36 -1.38 7.50
N GLN A 42 1.62 -1.35 8.60
CA GLN A 42 2.10 -1.96 9.82
C GLN A 42 2.26 -3.46 9.68
N LYS A 43 1.40 -4.08 8.88
CA LYS A 43 1.44 -5.52 8.72
C LYS A 43 2.57 -5.96 7.79
N TYR A 44 2.77 -5.25 6.70
CA TYR A 44 3.69 -5.70 5.65
C TYR A 44 4.97 -4.88 5.55
N CYS A 45 5.01 -3.71 6.14
CA CYS A 45 6.12 -2.77 5.97
C CYS A 45 6.79 -2.43 7.29
N LYS A 46 7.00 -3.39 8.10
CA LYS A 46 7.64 -3.13 9.39
C LYS A 46 9.09 -2.72 9.26
#